data_f384b1014ad80ede3e62ce5b4c9945e3
#
_entry.id   f384b1014ad80ede3e62ce5b4c9945e3
#
_cell.length_a   1.000
_cell.length_b   1.000
_cell.length_c   1.000
_cell.angle_alpha   90.00
_cell.angle_beta   90.00
_cell.angle_gamma   90.00
#
_symmetry.space_group_name_H-M   'P 1'
#
loop_
_entity.id
_entity.type
_entity.pdbx_description
1 polymer ?
#
loop_
_entity_poly.entity_id
_entity_poly.type
_entity_poly.pdbx_seq_one_letter_code
_entity_poly.pdbx_strand_id
1 'polypeptide(L)'
;MKKISLSFIIILFICGCSKSDYDETLKISVTTWVGYTPLYYAKEKGWLDEVNIKLVNAVSLSENMYLYQAGNSDAFCGTQYEYSVLKLQSPDIIPIMLFDRSNGGDLIMSNHSITELKNSNADIQAYLEIDSINYILLEDFIKKFSIDEQRINFINRDQSEISSLKNTHSKEQIVIVTYIPFNTALEKSGFKEILSTKRGLDLLVIDSLYTQKETFIKHEQQFKVLKKVTDKAIKALQNNPLEFFQTIKNYLDPLSYAEFNTGLKDIIWINEDLPESLKIRMRKASFPIKDIL
;
A
#
# COMPACT_ATOMS: atom_id res chain seq x y z
N MET A 1 35.41 62.21 -25.79
CA MET A 1 35.41 60.98 -24.98
C MET A 1 34.00 60.79 -24.47
N LYS A 2 33.20 59.86 -25.10
CA LYS A 2 31.83 59.58 -24.70
C LYS A 2 31.87 58.48 -23.63
N LYS A 3 31.33 58.72 -22.43
CA LYS A 3 31.16 57.70 -21.36
C LYS A 3 29.91 56.88 -21.67
N ILE A 4 30.10 55.61 -21.95
CA ILE A 4 29.02 54.62 -22.07
C ILE A 4 28.69 54.16 -20.67
N SER A 5 27.49 54.51 -20.17
CA SER A 5 26.93 53.98 -18.92
C SER A 5 26.30 52.64 -19.18
N LEU A 6 26.87 51.56 -18.61
CA LEU A 6 26.36 50.23 -18.68
C LEU A 6 25.35 50.01 -17.57
N SER A 7 24.05 50.12 -17.88
CA SER A 7 22.97 49.80 -16.95
C SER A 7 22.82 48.29 -16.83
N PHE A 8 23.18 47.75 -15.68
CA PHE A 8 23.01 46.35 -15.32
C PHE A 8 21.55 46.11 -14.86
N ILE A 9 20.73 45.50 -15.73
CA ILE A 9 19.35 45.11 -15.38
C ILE A 9 19.45 43.83 -14.58
N ILE A 10 19.26 43.88 -13.26
CA ILE A 10 19.10 42.75 -12.40
C ILE A 10 17.66 42.24 -12.56
N ILE A 11 17.47 41.13 -13.28
CA ILE A 11 16.22 40.41 -13.34
C ILE A 11 16.11 39.59 -12.04
N LEU A 12 15.36 40.11 -11.08
CA LEU A 12 14.93 39.34 -9.91
C LEU A 12 13.94 38.24 -10.38
N PHE A 13 14.41 37.01 -10.45
CA PHE A 13 13.53 35.85 -10.48
C PHE A 13 12.84 35.76 -9.12
N ILE A 14 11.64 36.32 -9.05
CA ILE A 14 10.72 36.05 -7.94
C ILE A 14 10.23 34.61 -8.17
N CYS A 15 10.89 33.62 -7.55
CA CYS A 15 10.29 32.32 -7.31
C CYS A 15 9.08 32.58 -6.39
N GLY A 16 7.92 32.79 -6.99
CA GLY A 16 6.65 32.80 -6.28
C GLY A 16 6.41 31.41 -5.73
N CYS A 17 6.70 31.18 -4.44
CA CYS A 17 6.02 30.12 -3.71
C CYS A 17 4.52 30.41 -3.81
N SER A 18 3.80 29.67 -4.64
CA SER A 18 2.34 29.71 -4.64
C SER A 18 1.90 29.25 -3.25
N LYS A 19 1.39 30.19 -2.45
CA LYS A 19 0.79 29.86 -1.18
C LYS A 19 -0.44 29.01 -1.50
N SER A 20 -0.52 27.83 -0.93
CA SER A 20 -1.71 26.99 -1.05
C SER A 20 -2.93 27.77 -0.54
N ASP A 21 -4.07 27.63 -1.20
CA ASP A 21 -5.36 28.19 -0.73
C ASP A 21 -5.87 27.48 0.54
N TYR A 22 -5.12 26.45 1.01
CA TYR A 22 -5.47 25.65 2.19
C TYR A 22 -4.58 26.02 3.38
N ASP A 23 -5.18 26.51 4.45
CA ASP A 23 -4.46 27.01 5.63
C ASP A 23 -3.79 25.90 6.44
N GLU A 24 -4.39 24.70 6.50
CA GLU A 24 -3.89 23.57 7.27
C GLU A 24 -3.33 22.47 6.39
N THR A 25 -2.20 21.90 6.81
CA THR A 25 -1.60 20.73 6.15
C THR A 25 -2.37 19.48 6.50
N LEU A 26 -2.81 18.73 5.47
CA LEU A 26 -3.37 17.40 5.60
C LEU A 26 -2.25 16.35 5.47
N LYS A 27 -2.01 15.57 6.51
CA LYS A 27 -0.99 14.51 6.53
C LYS A 27 -1.63 13.16 6.26
N ILE A 28 -1.09 12.45 5.29
CA ILE A 28 -1.56 11.12 4.90
C ILE A 28 -0.43 10.11 5.05
N SER A 29 -0.60 9.11 5.91
CA SER A 29 0.40 8.06 6.04
C SER A 29 0.17 6.93 5.03
N VAL A 30 1.28 6.41 4.47
CA VAL A 30 1.28 5.51 3.32
C VAL A 30 2.48 4.56 3.37
N THR A 31 2.28 3.33 2.89
CA THR A 31 3.34 2.33 2.71
C THR A 31 3.79 2.22 1.26
N THR A 32 4.79 1.37 0.99
CA THR A 32 5.31 1.11 -0.37
C THR A 32 4.47 0.13 -1.20
N TRP A 33 3.21 -0.09 -0.86
CA TRP A 33 2.30 -0.88 -1.71
C TRP A 33 2.21 -0.32 -3.13
N VAL A 34 2.22 -1.18 -4.14
CA VAL A 34 2.17 -0.74 -5.55
C VAL A 34 0.92 0.05 -5.89
N GLY A 35 -0.21 -0.26 -5.24
CA GLY A 35 -1.48 0.45 -5.39
C GLY A 35 -1.49 1.88 -4.84
N TYR A 36 -0.54 2.24 -3.97
CA TYR A 36 -0.40 3.60 -3.46
C TYR A 36 0.56 4.46 -4.28
N THR A 37 1.21 3.89 -5.28
CA THR A 37 2.16 4.62 -6.14
C THR A 37 1.57 5.86 -6.85
N PRO A 38 0.25 5.95 -7.15
CA PRO A 38 -0.34 7.19 -7.65
C PRO A 38 -0.18 8.39 -6.72
N LEU A 39 -0.15 8.18 -5.40
CA LEU A 39 0.10 9.25 -4.42
C LEU A 39 1.53 9.78 -4.51
N TYR A 40 2.51 8.88 -4.65
CA TYR A 40 3.91 9.27 -4.85
C TYR A 40 4.10 10.02 -6.17
N TYR A 41 3.45 9.55 -7.24
CA TYR A 41 3.49 10.26 -8.52
C TYR A 41 2.89 11.67 -8.40
N ALA A 42 1.73 11.80 -7.76
CA ALA A 42 1.10 13.10 -7.54
C ALA A 42 2.00 14.04 -6.71
N LYS A 43 2.74 13.50 -5.71
CA LYS A 43 3.73 14.25 -4.94
C LYS A 43 4.87 14.74 -5.83
N GLU A 44 5.50 13.86 -6.62
CA GLU A 44 6.63 14.23 -7.50
C GLU A 44 6.22 15.22 -8.59
N LYS A 45 4.95 15.23 -9.00
CA LYS A 45 4.40 16.24 -9.92
C LYS A 45 4.02 17.56 -9.23
N GLY A 46 4.21 17.69 -7.91
CA GLY A 46 3.85 18.90 -7.15
C GLY A 46 2.35 19.08 -6.92
N TRP A 47 1.49 18.14 -7.35
CA TRP A 47 0.03 18.28 -7.25
C TRP A 47 -0.47 18.22 -5.80
N LEU A 48 0.26 17.56 -4.91
CA LEU A 48 -0.09 17.52 -3.48
C LEU A 48 0.30 18.80 -2.76
N ASP A 49 1.39 19.45 -3.18
CA ASP A 49 1.82 20.73 -2.61
C ASP A 49 0.81 21.85 -2.90
N GLU A 50 0.20 21.85 -4.08
CA GLU A 50 -0.84 22.81 -4.48
C GLU A 50 -2.02 22.83 -3.50
N VAL A 51 -2.28 21.70 -2.83
CA VAL A 51 -3.40 21.53 -1.89
C VAL A 51 -2.95 21.29 -0.46
N ASN A 52 -1.70 21.58 -0.13
CA ASN A 52 -1.11 21.46 1.21
C ASN A 52 -1.29 20.05 1.81
N ILE A 53 -1.05 18.99 1.00
CA ILE A 53 -1.07 17.60 1.43
C ILE A 53 0.35 17.06 1.54
N LYS A 54 0.66 16.41 2.65
CA LYS A 54 1.96 15.75 2.90
C LYS A 54 1.81 14.25 3.09
N LEU A 55 2.64 13.49 2.40
CA LEU A 55 2.74 12.05 2.64
C LEU A 55 3.73 11.77 3.77
N VAL A 56 3.33 10.91 4.69
CA VAL A 56 4.14 10.36 5.79
C VAL A 56 4.39 8.89 5.46
N ASN A 57 5.65 8.52 5.21
CA ASN A 57 5.98 7.16 4.84
C ASN A 57 6.07 6.26 6.07
N ALA A 58 5.43 5.09 6.01
CA ALA A 58 5.55 4.02 6.97
C ALA A 58 6.24 2.81 6.32
N VAL A 59 6.99 2.04 7.11
CA VAL A 59 7.71 0.86 6.61
C VAL A 59 6.85 -0.40 6.60
N SER A 60 5.70 -0.38 7.30
CA SER A 60 4.77 -1.51 7.39
C SER A 60 3.32 -1.05 7.50
N LEU A 61 2.37 -1.96 7.26
CA LEU A 61 0.93 -1.70 7.44
C LEU A 61 0.59 -1.43 8.91
N SER A 62 1.18 -2.19 9.83
CA SER A 62 0.99 -1.99 11.27
C SER A 62 1.55 -0.65 11.75
N GLU A 63 2.76 -0.27 11.33
CA GLU A 63 3.31 1.05 11.64
C GLU A 63 2.42 2.17 11.08
N ASN A 64 1.92 2.01 9.87
CA ASN A 64 1.03 2.98 9.24
C ASN A 64 -0.24 3.23 10.07
N MET A 65 -0.86 2.15 10.55
CA MET A 65 -1.99 2.20 11.47
C MET A 65 -1.62 2.90 12.79
N TYR A 66 -0.47 2.58 13.37
CA TYR A 66 -0.01 3.18 14.63
C TYR A 66 0.36 4.66 14.51
N LEU A 67 0.94 5.08 13.38
CA LEU A 67 1.17 6.51 13.09
C LEU A 67 -0.12 7.30 13.11
N TYR A 68 -1.18 6.73 12.51
CA TYR A 68 -2.51 7.33 12.53
C TYR A 68 -3.11 7.38 13.94
N GLN A 69 -3.07 6.27 14.68
CA GLN A 69 -3.57 6.21 16.07
C GLN A 69 -2.86 7.19 17.00
N ALA A 70 -1.56 7.41 16.79
CA ALA A 70 -0.76 8.36 17.56
C ALA A 70 -0.99 9.84 17.16
N GLY A 71 -1.85 10.11 16.15
CA GLY A 71 -2.12 11.47 15.67
C GLY A 71 -0.99 12.07 14.82
N ASN A 72 -0.06 11.26 14.32
CA ASN A 72 1.03 11.70 13.45
C ASN A 72 0.59 11.88 11.99
N SER A 73 -0.57 11.34 11.63
CA SER A 73 -1.26 11.56 10.36
C SER A 73 -2.75 11.78 10.56
N ASP A 74 -3.38 12.50 9.64
CA ASP A 74 -4.80 12.85 9.65
C ASP A 74 -5.65 11.81 8.91
N ALA A 75 -5.01 11.05 8.01
CA ALA A 75 -5.57 9.94 7.28
C ALA A 75 -4.48 8.90 7.01
N PHE A 76 -4.86 7.65 6.73
CA PHE A 76 -3.93 6.59 6.41
C PHE A 76 -4.43 5.69 5.29
N CYS A 77 -3.50 5.18 4.49
CA CYS A 77 -3.75 4.15 3.50
C CYS A 77 -3.61 2.76 4.16
N GLY A 78 -4.56 1.88 3.95
CA GLY A 78 -4.54 0.54 4.54
C GLY A 78 -5.58 -0.36 3.91
N THR A 79 -5.71 -1.56 4.44
CA THR A 79 -6.71 -2.53 4.00
C THR A 79 -7.96 -2.50 4.88
N GLN A 80 -8.94 -3.32 4.53
CA GLN A 80 -10.13 -3.49 5.37
C GLN A 80 -9.81 -4.10 6.75
N TYR A 81 -8.66 -4.75 6.92
CA TYR A 81 -8.24 -5.30 8.22
C TYR A 81 -7.91 -4.17 9.21
N GLU A 82 -6.98 -3.27 8.83
CA GLU A 82 -6.58 -2.14 9.67
C GLU A 82 -7.79 -1.25 9.98
N TYR A 83 -8.68 -1.04 8.98
CA TYR A 83 -9.96 -0.38 9.20
C TYR A 83 -10.81 -1.08 10.27
N SER A 84 -10.93 -2.40 10.21
CA SER A 84 -11.74 -3.17 11.16
C SER A 84 -11.20 -3.07 12.58
N VAL A 85 -9.88 -3.14 12.75
CA VAL A 85 -9.20 -2.97 14.04
C VAL A 85 -9.46 -1.58 14.61
N LEU A 86 -9.25 -0.54 13.80
CA LEU A 86 -9.46 0.85 14.23
C LEU A 86 -10.92 1.17 14.52
N LYS A 87 -11.85 0.57 13.79
CA LYS A 87 -13.30 0.77 13.97
C LYS A 87 -13.79 0.38 15.36
N LEU A 88 -13.14 -0.60 16.00
CA LEU A 88 -13.46 -1.01 17.38
C LEU A 88 -13.10 0.07 18.39
N GLN A 89 -12.06 0.85 18.16
CA GLN A 89 -11.58 1.90 19.04
C GLN A 89 -12.12 3.27 18.67
N SER A 90 -12.36 3.50 17.38
CA SER A 90 -12.80 4.75 16.79
C SER A 90 -14.01 4.53 15.87
N PRO A 91 -15.23 4.48 16.42
CA PRO A 91 -16.45 4.18 15.65
C PRO A 91 -16.73 5.14 14.48
N ASP A 92 -16.17 6.34 14.51
CA ASP A 92 -16.35 7.37 13.48
C ASP A 92 -15.33 7.32 12.34
N ILE A 93 -14.43 6.32 12.33
CA ILE A 93 -13.54 6.11 11.18
C ILE A 93 -14.32 5.64 9.97
N ILE A 94 -14.00 6.21 8.81
CA ILE A 94 -14.67 5.94 7.54
C ILE A 94 -13.64 5.72 6.42
N PRO A 95 -13.92 4.84 5.45
CA PRO A 95 -13.21 4.84 4.17
C PRO A 95 -13.73 6.01 3.34
N ILE A 96 -12.83 6.73 2.68
CA ILE A 96 -13.17 7.91 1.87
C ILE A 96 -12.78 7.76 0.41
N MET A 97 -11.79 6.90 0.10
CA MET A 97 -11.33 6.66 -1.26
C MET A 97 -10.82 5.24 -1.41
N LEU A 98 -11.26 4.53 -2.42
CA LEU A 98 -10.73 3.24 -2.82
C LEU A 98 -9.60 3.43 -3.83
N PHE A 99 -8.57 2.59 -3.73
CA PHE A 99 -7.47 2.54 -4.70
C PHE A 99 -7.62 1.34 -5.61
N ASP A 100 -7.42 0.16 -5.04
CA ASP A 100 -7.38 -1.10 -5.76
C ASP A 100 -7.86 -2.26 -4.88
N ARG A 101 -7.98 -3.41 -5.52
CA ARG A 101 -8.04 -4.69 -4.83
C ARG A 101 -6.88 -5.57 -5.26
N SER A 102 -6.34 -6.31 -4.33
CA SER A 102 -5.35 -7.33 -4.63
C SER A 102 -5.94 -8.45 -5.49
N ASN A 103 -5.19 -8.87 -6.50
CA ASN A 103 -5.52 -9.97 -7.42
C ASN A 103 -4.26 -10.75 -7.77
N GLY A 104 -3.51 -11.11 -6.75
CA GLY A 104 -2.18 -11.73 -6.81
C GLY A 104 -1.12 -10.95 -6.03
N GLY A 105 -1.40 -9.69 -5.71
CA GLY A 105 -0.46 -8.80 -5.04
C GLY A 105 -0.15 -9.17 -3.59
N ASP A 106 -1.09 -9.79 -2.89
CA ASP A 106 -0.85 -10.41 -1.58
C ASP A 106 -0.70 -11.91 -1.76
N LEU A 107 0.36 -12.48 -1.20
CA LEU A 107 0.75 -13.85 -1.46
C LEU A 107 1.44 -14.52 -0.27
N ILE A 108 1.44 -15.84 -0.31
CA ILE A 108 2.17 -16.69 0.63
C ILE A 108 3.28 -17.39 -0.14
N MET A 109 4.49 -17.27 0.36
CA MET A 109 5.69 -17.91 -0.18
C MET A 109 6.22 -18.94 0.78
N SER A 110 6.95 -19.92 0.26
CA SER A 110 7.60 -20.95 1.08
C SER A 110 8.82 -21.53 0.36
N ASN A 111 9.68 -22.16 1.15
CA ASN A 111 10.74 -23.03 0.66
C ASN A 111 10.28 -24.50 0.48
N HIS A 112 9.03 -24.80 0.86
CA HIS A 112 8.39 -26.12 0.73
C HIS A 112 7.06 -26.00 0.01
N SER A 113 6.61 -27.08 -0.61
CA SER A 113 5.25 -27.17 -1.18
C SER A 113 4.20 -27.29 -0.08
N ILE A 114 2.95 -26.94 -0.39
CA ILE A 114 1.81 -27.11 0.54
C ILE A 114 1.68 -28.57 1.00
N THR A 115 1.92 -29.54 0.12
CA THR A 115 1.87 -30.97 0.45
C THR A 115 2.94 -31.35 1.46
N GLU A 116 4.17 -30.83 1.32
CA GLU A 116 5.25 -31.07 2.27
C GLU A 116 4.96 -30.44 3.63
N LEU A 117 4.49 -29.18 3.64
CA LEU A 117 4.10 -28.49 4.85
C LEU A 117 2.99 -29.23 5.61
N LYS A 118 1.99 -29.76 4.88
CA LYS A 118 0.86 -30.47 5.47
C LYS A 118 1.25 -31.82 6.04
N ASN A 119 2.09 -32.58 5.35
CA ASN A 119 2.43 -33.96 5.70
C ASN A 119 3.62 -34.10 6.65
N SER A 120 4.29 -33.03 6.97
CA SER A 120 5.39 -32.98 7.94
C SER A 120 4.87 -32.82 9.36
N ASN A 121 5.66 -33.30 10.33
CA ASN A 121 5.47 -33.00 11.77
C ASN A 121 6.45 -31.93 12.27
N ALA A 122 7.28 -31.37 11.40
CA ALA A 122 8.24 -30.32 11.78
C ALA A 122 7.52 -28.97 11.98
N ASP A 123 8.07 -28.15 12.86
CA ASP A 123 7.58 -26.79 13.07
C ASP A 123 7.75 -25.94 11.81
N ILE A 124 6.85 -24.98 11.65
CA ILE A 124 6.84 -24.01 10.54
C ILE A 124 7.16 -22.62 11.09
N GLN A 125 8.20 -22.00 10.58
CA GLN A 125 8.53 -20.61 10.88
C GLN A 125 7.72 -19.69 9.95
N ALA A 126 6.72 -19.02 10.49
CA ALA A 126 5.82 -18.16 9.74
C ALA A 126 6.22 -16.68 9.93
N TYR A 127 6.81 -16.08 8.90
CA TYR A 127 7.21 -14.67 8.88
C TYR A 127 6.10 -13.80 8.30
N LEU A 128 5.68 -12.78 9.01
CA LEU A 128 4.60 -11.88 8.63
C LEU A 128 4.60 -10.59 9.46
N GLU A 129 3.84 -9.60 9.03
CA GLU A 129 3.39 -8.49 9.88
C GLU A 129 2.12 -8.93 10.62
N ILE A 130 2.22 -9.23 11.93
CA ILE A 130 1.10 -9.83 12.70
C ILE A 130 -0.09 -8.89 12.79
N ASP A 131 0.16 -7.58 13.05
CA ASP A 131 -0.91 -6.59 13.21
C ASP A 131 -1.34 -5.99 11.86
N SER A 132 -1.53 -6.85 10.85
CA SER A 132 -1.94 -6.46 9.51
C SER A 132 -2.77 -7.54 8.82
N ILE A 133 -3.24 -7.25 7.60
CA ILE A 133 -3.95 -8.22 6.74
C ILE A 133 -3.16 -9.51 6.53
N ASN A 134 -1.83 -9.49 6.70
CA ASN A 134 -1.00 -10.68 6.55
C ASN A 134 -1.37 -11.79 7.52
N TYR A 135 -1.80 -11.42 8.73
CA TYR A 135 -2.26 -12.41 9.71
C TYR A 135 -3.50 -13.17 9.22
N ILE A 136 -4.48 -12.46 8.66
CA ILE A 136 -5.70 -13.08 8.12
C ILE A 136 -5.41 -13.96 6.90
N LEU A 137 -4.45 -13.55 6.05
CA LEU A 137 -3.98 -14.38 4.93
C LEU A 137 -3.38 -15.70 5.41
N LEU A 138 -2.59 -15.66 6.47
CA LEU A 138 -2.00 -16.86 7.08
C LEU A 138 -3.07 -17.75 7.72
N GLU A 139 -4.03 -17.18 8.44
CA GLU A 139 -5.16 -17.93 9.02
C GLU A 139 -5.99 -18.63 7.93
N ASP A 140 -6.30 -17.94 6.82
CA ASP A 140 -7.02 -18.54 5.68
C ASP A 140 -6.23 -19.72 5.09
N PHE A 141 -4.92 -19.59 4.95
CA PHE A 141 -4.03 -20.67 4.52
C PHE A 141 -4.06 -21.88 5.48
N ILE A 142 -3.83 -21.64 6.76
CA ILE A 142 -3.82 -22.68 7.81
C ILE A 142 -5.13 -23.46 7.80
N LYS A 143 -6.25 -22.74 7.83
CA LYS A 143 -7.60 -23.32 7.83
C LYS A 143 -7.88 -24.10 6.54
N LYS A 144 -7.60 -23.51 5.38
CA LYS A 144 -7.90 -24.11 4.07
C LYS A 144 -7.18 -25.42 3.82
N PHE A 145 -5.93 -25.51 4.26
CA PHE A 145 -5.11 -26.72 4.06
C PHE A 145 -5.05 -27.63 5.28
N SER A 146 -5.75 -27.28 6.36
CA SER A 146 -5.76 -28.03 7.62
C SER A 146 -4.34 -28.25 8.15
N ILE A 147 -3.54 -27.17 8.16
CA ILE A 147 -2.22 -27.16 8.80
C ILE A 147 -2.45 -27.15 10.32
N ASP A 148 -1.67 -27.94 11.05
CA ASP A 148 -1.71 -27.94 12.52
C ASP A 148 -1.14 -26.63 13.07
N GLU A 149 -2.00 -25.82 13.69
CA GLU A 149 -1.63 -24.51 14.25
C GLU A 149 -0.56 -24.62 15.35
N GLN A 150 -0.51 -25.74 16.08
CA GLN A 150 0.49 -25.96 17.14
C GLN A 150 1.93 -26.01 16.61
N ARG A 151 2.07 -26.22 15.30
CA ARG A 151 3.37 -26.26 14.62
C ARG A 151 3.82 -24.88 14.13
N ILE A 152 2.96 -23.85 14.22
CA ILE A 152 3.25 -22.54 13.65
C ILE A 152 3.95 -21.66 14.70
N ASN A 153 5.18 -21.30 14.40
CA ASN A 153 5.93 -20.31 15.15
C ASN A 153 5.81 -18.95 14.42
N PHE A 154 4.98 -18.07 14.95
CA PHE A 154 4.79 -16.73 14.36
C PHE A 154 6.00 -15.84 14.63
N ILE A 155 6.57 -15.27 13.58
CA ILE A 155 7.72 -14.37 13.64
C ILE A 155 7.31 -13.03 13.04
N ASN A 156 7.04 -12.08 13.94
CA ASN A 156 6.66 -10.73 13.54
C ASN A 156 7.87 -9.95 13.00
N ARG A 157 7.81 -9.52 11.76
CA ARG A 157 8.80 -8.67 11.08
C ARG A 157 8.09 -7.77 10.07
N ASP A 158 8.67 -6.60 9.81
CA ASP A 158 8.25 -5.78 8.68
C ASP A 158 8.69 -6.37 7.33
N GLN A 159 8.07 -5.90 6.24
CA GLN A 159 8.34 -6.47 4.91
C GLN A 159 9.77 -6.20 4.41
N SER A 160 10.42 -5.15 4.87
CA SER A 160 11.80 -4.86 4.53
C SER A 160 12.74 -5.93 5.12
N GLU A 161 12.55 -6.28 6.39
CA GLU A 161 13.28 -7.37 7.04
C GLU A 161 12.94 -8.72 6.39
N ILE A 162 11.66 -9.02 6.17
CA ILE A 162 11.17 -10.26 5.55
C ILE A 162 11.80 -10.44 4.16
N SER A 163 11.82 -9.39 3.34
CA SER A 163 12.37 -9.45 1.99
C SER A 163 13.87 -9.78 1.93
N SER A 164 14.58 -9.59 3.05
CA SER A 164 16.00 -9.92 3.19
C SER A 164 16.28 -11.40 3.49
N LEU A 165 15.26 -12.19 3.80
CA LEU A 165 15.39 -13.61 4.13
C LEU A 165 16.06 -14.38 2.98
N LYS A 166 16.87 -15.36 3.35
CA LYS A 166 17.55 -16.25 2.42
C LYS A 166 17.10 -17.68 2.61
N ASN A 167 16.78 -18.35 1.53
CA ASN A 167 16.57 -19.79 1.54
C ASN A 167 17.94 -20.49 1.51
N THR A 168 18.44 -20.85 2.68
CA THR A 168 19.76 -21.48 2.85
C THR A 168 19.72 -23.01 2.67
N HIS A 169 18.70 -23.55 2.00
CA HIS A 169 18.46 -25.00 1.90
C HIS A 169 18.38 -25.71 3.26
N SER A 170 17.94 -25.00 4.28
CA SER A 170 17.73 -25.57 5.61
C SER A 170 16.59 -26.60 5.57
N LYS A 171 16.63 -27.58 6.50
CA LYS A 171 15.49 -28.49 6.72
C LYS A 171 14.30 -27.79 7.38
N GLU A 172 14.48 -26.54 7.74
CA GLU A 172 13.48 -25.70 8.38
C GLU A 172 12.36 -25.36 7.39
N GLN A 173 11.13 -25.53 7.81
CA GLN A 173 9.97 -25.16 7.02
C GLN A 173 9.65 -23.69 7.25
N ILE A 174 9.74 -22.91 6.19
CA ILE A 174 9.52 -21.46 6.24
C ILE A 174 8.28 -21.13 5.39
N VAL A 175 7.35 -20.40 6.00
CA VAL A 175 6.20 -19.78 5.34
C VAL A 175 6.34 -18.27 5.52
N ILE A 176 6.12 -17.52 4.46
CA ILE A 176 6.24 -16.06 4.42
C ILE A 176 4.96 -15.48 3.87
N VAL A 177 4.32 -14.59 4.62
CA VAL A 177 3.23 -13.77 4.09
C VAL A 177 3.80 -12.43 3.68
N THR A 178 3.59 -12.07 2.43
CA THR A 178 4.20 -10.89 1.82
C THR A 178 3.29 -10.31 0.74
N TYR A 179 3.70 -9.17 0.22
CA TYR A 179 3.01 -8.49 -0.88
C TYR A 179 4.02 -7.84 -1.84
N ILE A 180 3.53 -7.46 -3.02
CA ILE A 180 4.35 -6.74 -4.00
C ILE A 180 4.69 -5.33 -3.48
N PRO A 181 5.96 -4.87 -3.61
CA PRO A 181 7.03 -5.45 -4.43
C PRO A 181 8.00 -6.38 -3.68
N PHE A 182 7.79 -6.71 -2.42
CA PHE A 182 8.76 -7.44 -1.56
C PHE A 182 8.97 -8.90 -1.98
N ASN A 183 7.97 -9.53 -2.59
CA ASN A 183 8.06 -10.90 -3.13
C ASN A 183 9.23 -11.10 -4.09
N THR A 184 9.57 -10.09 -4.88
CA THR A 184 10.65 -10.19 -5.88
C THR A 184 12.02 -10.54 -5.29
N ALA A 185 12.36 -9.97 -4.13
CA ALA A 185 13.61 -10.28 -3.44
C ALA A 185 13.61 -11.70 -2.87
N LEU A 186 12.47 -12.16 -2.38
CA LEU A 186 12.27 -13.52 -1.87
C LEU A 186 12.35 -14.56 -2.98
N GLU A 187 11.78 -14.30 -4.15
CA GLU A 187 11.91 -15.17 -5.33
C GLU A 187 13.37 -15.36 -5.75
N LYS A 188 14.13 -14.25 -5.82
CA LYS A 188 15.58 -14.27 -6.08
C LYS A 188 16.36 -15.04 -5.00
N SER A 189 15.83 -15.10 -3.80
CA SER A 189 16.39 -15.85 -2.67
C SER A 189 15.96 -17.31 -2.61
N GLY A 190 15.16 -17.79 -3.59
CA GLY A 190 14.77 -19.21 -3.74
C GLY A 190 13.47 -19.61 -3.05
N PHE A 191 12.70 -18.66 -2.49
CA PHE A 191 11.33 -18.92 -2.06
C PHE A 191 10.39 -18.93 -3.26
N LYS A 192 9.28 -19.65 -3.14
CA LYS A 192 8.28 -19.78 -4.22
C LYS A 192 6.91 -19.35 -3.72
N GLU A 193 6.15 -18.67 -4.56
CA GLU A 193 4.73 -18.48 -4.31
C GLU A 193 4.04 -19.83 -4.24
N ILE A 194 3.32 -20.08 -3.16
CA ILE A 194 2.47 -21.25 -2.98
C ILE A 194 0.99 -20.90 -3.06
N LEU A 195 0.61 -19.68 -2.72
CA LEU A 195 -0.76 -19.14 -2.79
C LEU A 195 -0.74 -17.63 -3.00
N SER A 196 -1.83 -17.10 -3.55
CA SER A 196 -2.05 -15.65 -3.63
C SER A 196 -3.54 -15.31 -3.67
N THR A 197 -3.88 -14.04 -3.53
CA THR A 197 -5.25 -13.50 -3.69
C THR A 197 -5.84 -13.75 -5.09
N LYS A 198 -5.03 -14.13 -6.06
CA LYS A 198 -5.45 -14.60 -7.39
C LYS A 198 -5.65 -16.11 -7.43
N ARG A 199 -4.89 -16.85 -6.66
CA ARG A 199 -4.87 -18.31 -6.66
C ARG A 199 -4.88 -18.85 -5.24
N GLY A 200 -5.97 -19.53 -4.90
CA GLY A 200 -6.04 -20.34 -3.71
C GLY A 200 -6.46 -19.63 -2.42
N LEU A 201 -6.36 -18.33 -2.31
CA LEU A 201 -6.94 -17.56 -1.21
C LEU A 201 -8.29 -16.97 -1.64
N ASP A 202 -9.30 -17.12 -0.77
CA ASP A 202 -10.64 -16.55 -1.02
C ASP A 202 -10.81 -15.16 -0.39
N LEU A 203 -9.79 -14.68 0.30
CA LEU A 203 -9.80 -13.39 0.97
C LEU A 203 -9.86 -12.25 -0.05
N LEU A 204 -10.74 -11.31 0.22
CA LEU A 204 -10.79 -10.05 -0.50
C LEU A 204 -9.90 -9.05 0.21
N VAL A 205 -8.86 -8.56 -0.43
CA VAL A 205 -8.00 -7.48 0.07
C VAL A 205 -8.30 -6.23 -0.73
N ILE A 206 -8.75 -5.17 -0.05
CA ILE A 206 -9.12 -3.88 -0.62
C ILE A 206 -8.29 -2.80 0.04
N ASP A 207 -7.63 -2.00 -0.78
CA ASP A 207 -6.84 -0.86 -0.37
C ASP A 207 -7.65 0.43 -0.46
N SER A 208 -7.63 1.19 0.63
CA SER A 208 -8.45 2.38 0.79
C SER A 208 -7.75 3.44 1.64
N LEU A 209 -8.19 4.69 1.50
CA LEU A 209 -7.83 5.79 2.39
C LEU A 209 -8.90 5.92 3.47
N TYR A 210 -8.45 5.99 4.72
CA TYR A 210 -9.31 6.08 5.91
C TYR A 210 -9.01 7.35 6.71
N THR A 211 -10.05 7.91 7.34
CA THR A 211 -9.93 9.03 8.26
C THR A 211 -11.11 9.08 9.21
N GLN A 212 -11.03 9.89 10.27
CA GLN A 212 -12.20 10.23 11.10
C GLN A 212 -13.20 11.09 10.32
N LYS A 213 -14.47 10.90 10.59
CA LYS A 213 -15.55 11.68 9.96
C LYS A 213 -15.39 13.20 10.19
N GLU A 214 -14.97 13.61 11.36
CA GLU A 214 -14.69 15.01 11.69
C GLU A 214 -13.54 15.57 10.80
N THR A 215 -12.44 14.82 10.70
CA THR A 215 -11.31 15.18 9.83
C THR A 215 -11.73 15.25 8.36
N PHE A 216 -12.57 14.33 7.91
CA PHE A 216 -13.12 14.36 6.56
C PHE A 216 -13.91 15.64 6.31
N ILE A 217 -14.81 16.01 7.21
CA ILE A 217 -15.62 17.24 7.09
C ILE A 217 -14.73 18.49 7.07
N LYS A 218 -13.73 18.55 7.96
CA LYS A 218 -12.79 19.65 8.05
C LYS A 218 -11.96 19.83 6.78
N HIS A 219 -11.51 18.77 6.16
CA HIS A 219 -10.60 18.73 5.01
C HIS A 219 -11.28 18.26 3.71
N GLU A 220 -12.62 18.36 3.62
CA GLU A 220 -13.41 17.79 2.52
C GLU A 220 -12.90 18.21 1.13
N GLN A 221 -12.55 19.49 0.95
CA GLN A 221 -12.06 19.99 -0.33
C GLN A 221 -10.67 19.42 -0.69
N GLN A 222 -9.77 19.30 0.30
CA GLN A 222 -8.45 18.69 0.09
C GLN A 222 -8.62 17.20 -0.31
N PHE A 223 -9.50 16.45 0.34
CA PHE A 223 -9.79 15.07 -0.03
C PHE A 223 -10.41 14.93 -1.43
N LYS A 224 -11.32 15.83 -1.81
CA LYS A 224 -11.87 15.85 -3.18
C LYS A 224 -10.80 16.12 -4.24
N VAL A 225 -9.87 17.03 -3.97
CA VAL A 225 -8.75 17.27 -4.89
C VAL A 225 -7.80 16.08 -4.89
N LEU A 226 -7.48 15.52 -3.73
CA LEU A 226 -6.67 14.31 -3.62
C LEU A 226 -7.22 13.18 -4.50
N LYS A 227 -8.54 12.92 -4.43
CA LYS A 227 -9.20 11.92 -5.31
C LYS A 227 -8.93 12.21 -6.79
N LYS A 228 -9.15 13.45 -7.22
CA LYS A 228 -8.95 13.87 -8.61
C LYS A 228 -7.49 13.69 -9.09
N VAL A 229 -6.51 14.07 -8.25
CA VAL A 229 -5.09 13.95 -8.63
C VAL A 229 -4.63 12.50 -8.58
N THR A 230 -5.20 11.68 -7.70
CA THR A 230 -4.97 10.22 -7.67
C THR A 230 -5.50 9.56 -8.94
N ASP A 231 -6.73 9.85 -9.36
CA ASP A 231 -7.31 9.34 -10.62
C ASP A 231 -6.50 9.80 -11.83
N LYS A 232 -6.04 11.05 -11.83
CA LYS A 232 -5.15 11.59 -12.86
C LYS A 232 -3.82 10.83 -12.90
N ALA A 233 -3.25 10.48 -11.74
CA ALA A 233 -2.02 9.71 -11.65
C ALA A 233 -2.20 8.27 -12.14
N ILE A 234 -3.32 7.60 -11.80
CA ILE A 234 -3.65 6.28 -12.33
C ILE A 234 -3.79 6.32 -13.86
N LYS A 235 -4.43 7.34 -14.42
CA LYS A 235 -4.50 7.52 -15.87
C LYS A 235 -3.13 7.76 -16.52
N ALA A 236 -2.24 8.51 -15.83
CA ALA A 236 -0.86 8.70 -16.31
C ALA A 236 -0.10 7.36 -16.30
N LEU A 237 -0.25 6.54 -15.27
CA LEU A 237 0.31 5.20 -15.20
C LEU A 237 -0.18 4.31 -16.37
N GLN A 238 -1.47 4.30 -16.64
CA GLN A 238 -2.07 3.51 -17.73
C GLN A 238 -1.59 3.96 -19.11
N ASN A 239 -1.40 5.27 -19.31
CA ASN A 239 -1.01 5.84 -20.61
C ASN A 239 0.50 5.74 -20.86
N ASN A 240 1.34 5.91 -19.85
CA ASN A 240 2.80 5.87 -19.97
C ASN A 240 3.45 5.28 -18.70
N PRO A 241 3.39 3.95 -18.53
CA PRO A 241 3.91 3.30 -17.32
C PRO A 241 5.43 3.47 -17.14
N LEU A 242 6.19 3.65 -18.20
CA LEU A 242 7.64 3.86 -18.11
C LEU A 242 7.96 5.25 -17.52
N GLU A 243 7.33 6.30 -18.00
CA GLU A 243 7.50 7.66 -17.46
C GLU A 243 7.03 7.71 -16.00
N PHE A 244 5.89 7.10 -15.71
CA PHE A 244 5.38 6.99 -14.35
C PHE A 244 6.40 6.34 -13.42
N PHE A 245 6.92 5.17 -13.79
CA PHE A 245 7.94 4.46 -13.01
C PHE A 245 9.19 5.32 -12.81
N GLN A 246 9.71 5.96 -13.88
CA GLN A 246 10.89 6.82 -13.79
C GLN A 246 10.70 7.98 -12.80
N THR A 247 9.48 8.50 -12.70
CA THR A 247 9.14 9.57 -11.75
C THR A 247 9.20 9.10 -10.30
N ILE A 248 8.75 7.87 -10.01
CA ILE A 248 8.59 7.36 -8.64
C ILE A 248 9.64 6.32 -8.23
N LYS A 249 10.59 5.99 -9.09
CA LYS A 249 11.54 4.87 -8.87
C LYS A 249 12.27 4.91 -7.52
N ASN A 250 12.55 6.10 -7.00
CA ASN A 250 13.23 6.27 -5.71
C ASN A 250 12.44 5.75 -4.51
N TYR A 251 11.11 5.61 -4.65
CA TYR A 251 10.25 5.01 -3.62
C TYR A 251 10.16 3.49 -3.74
N LEU A 252 10.61 2.94 -4.87
CA LEU A 252 10.50 1.52 -5.20
C LEU A 252 11.85 0.81 -5.29
N ASP A 253 12.96 1.51 -5.02
CA ASP A 253 14.30 0.91 -5.07
C ASP A 253 14.39 -0.30 -4.11
N PRO A 254 14.91 -1.46 -4.56
CA PRO A 254 15.66 -1.72 -5.80
C PRO A 254 14.84 -2.30 -6.97
N LEU A 255 13.53 -2.06 -7.04
CA LEU A 255 12.64 -2.63 -8.06
C LEU A 255 12.98 -2.11 -9.47
N SER A 256 13.09 -3.01 -10.44
CA SER A 256 13.22 -2.64 -11.85
C SER A 256 11.87 -2.28 -12.46
N TYR A 257 11.87 -1.56 -13.60
CA TYR A 257 10.65 -1.30 -14.37
C TYR A 257 9.90 -2.57 -14.77
N ALA A 258 10.62 -3.62 -15.16
CA ALA A 258 9.99 -4.89 -15.57
C ALA A 258 9.25 -5.56 -14.40
N GLU A 259 9.84 -5.54 -13.20
CA GLU A 259 9.24 -6.07 -11.97
C GLU A 259 8.02 -5.23 -11.56
N PHE A 260 8.14 -3.90 -11.58
CA PHE A 260 7.03 -2.99 -11.32
C PHE A 260 5.84 -3.25 -12.27
N ASN A 261 6.10 -3.29 -13.57
CA ASN A 261 5.07 -3.53 -14.59
C ASN A 261 4.45 -4.94 -14.50
N THR A 262 5.18 -5.90 -13.95
CA THR A 262 4.64 -7.23 -13.63
C THR A 262 3.71 -7.17 -12.44
N GLY A 263 4.13 -6.52 -11.35
CA GLY A 263 3.32 -6.34 -10.14
C GLY A 263 2.00 -5.63 -10.39
N LEU A 264 1.96 -4.65 -11.30
CA LEU A 264 0.71 -3.97 -11.68
C LEU A 264 -0.38 -4.91 -12.23
N LYS A 265 -0.02 -6.11 -12.71
CA LYS A 265 -0.99 -7.12 -13.19
C LYS A 265 -1.66 -7.90 -12.06
N ASP A 266 -1.14 -7.75 -10.86
CA ASP A 266 -1.60 -8.46 -9.67
C ASP A 266 -2.43 -7.56 -8.73
N ILE A 267 -2.83 -6.38 -9.24
CA ILE A 267 -3.86 -5.51 -8.65
C ILE A 267 -4.95 -5.19 -9.67
N ILE A 268 -6.10 -4.78 -9.20
CA ILE A 268 -7.21 -4.28 -10.02
C ILE A 268 -7.64 -2.93 -9.44
N TRP A 269 -7.47 -1.87 -10.22
CA TRP A 269 -7.93 -0.53 -9.84
C TRP A 269 -9.45 -0.50 -9.67
N ILE A 270 -9.91 0.08 -8.57
CA ILE A 270 -11.34 0.23 -8.24
C ILE A 270 -11.68 1.66 -7.84
N ASN A 271 -10.81 2.59 -8.19
CA ASN A 271 -10.93 4.01 -7.86
C ASN A 271 -12.08 4.73 -8.58
N GLU A 272 -12.46 4.31 -9.78
CA GLU A 272 -13.54 4.91 -10.58
C GLU A 272 -14.72 3.94 -10.78
N ASP A 273 -14.47 2.64 -10.83
CA ASP A 273 -15.49 1.63 -11.08
C ASP A 273 -15.50 0.57 -9.97
N LEU A 274 -16.66 0.45 -9.32
CA LEU A 274 -16.90 -0.52 -8.27
C LEU A 274 -17.96 -1.52 -8.74
N PRO A 275 -17.55 -2.65 -9.36
CA PRO A 275 -18.49 -3.64 -9.88
C PRO A 275 -19.45 -4.15 -8.82
N GLU A 276 -20.71 -4.42 -9.18
CA GLU A 276 -21.73 -4.86 -8.21
C GLU A 276 -21.33 -6.19 -7.51
N SER A 277 -20.66 -7.08 -8.20
CA SER A 277 -20.09 -8.31 -7.59
C SER A 277 -19.11 -8.00 -6.45
N LEU A 278 -18.31 -6.95 -6.59
CA LEU A 278 -17.39 -6.49 -5.55
C LEU A 278 -18.15 -5.83 -4.39
N LYS A 279 -19.12 -4.99 -4.67
CA LYS A 279 -20.00 -4.40 -3.64
C LYS A 279 -20.68 -5.46 -2.78
N ILE A 280 -21.14 -6.56 -3.39
CA ILE A 280 -21.73 -7.68 -2.66
C ILE A 280 -20.71 -8.31 -1.71
N ARG A 281 -19.47 -8.53 -2.16
CA ARG A 281 -18.39 -9.07 -1.30
C ARG A 281 -18.01 -8.10 -0.18
N MET A 282 -17.92 -6.80 -0.47
CA MET A 282 -17.66 -5.76 0.53
C MET A 282 -18.74 -5.75 1.62
N ARG A 283 -20.04 -5.81 1.23
CA ARG A 283 -21.14 -5.90 2.19
C ARG A 283 -21.05 -7.15 3.06
N LYS A 284 -20.71 -8.31 2.49
CA LYS A 284 -20.50 -9.56 3.26
C LYS A 284 -19.34 -9.43 4.25
N ALA A 285 -18.31 -8.68 3.90
CA ALA A 285 -17.17 -8.38 4.76
C ALA A 285 -17.45 -7.21 5.74
N SER A 286 -18.71 -6.71 5.81
CA SER A 286 -19.10 -5.54 6.60
C SER A 286 -18.31 -4.27 6.28
N PHE A 287 -17.78 -4.17 5.06
CA PHE A 287 -17.05 -2.99 4.61
C PHE A 287 -18.02 -1.95 4.04
N PRO A 288 -18.01 -0.71 4.56
CA PRO A 288 -18.92 0.32 4.11
C PRO A 288 -18.56 0.84 2.71
N ILE A 289 -19.58 1.12 1.89
CA ILE A 289 -19.42 1.64 0.52
C ILE A 289 -20.07 3.02 0.31
N LYS A 290 -20.71 3.55 1.34
CA LYS A 290 -21.54 4.77 1.23
C LYS A 290 -20.80 6.09 1.38
N ASP A 291 -19.64 6.10 2.07
CA ASP A 291 -18.87 7.31 2.36
C ASP A 291 -17.61 7.41 1.46
N ILE A 292 -17.71 6.84 0.24
CA ILE A 292 -16.61 6.82 -0.75
C ILE A 292 -16.78 8.02 -1.70
N LEU A 293 -15.66 8.74 -1.94
CA LEU A 293 -15.57 9.88 -2.87
C LEU A 293 -15.66 9.46 -4.34
#